data_6529b1fc5829092aacb13c6627d416d4
#
_entry.id   6529b1fc5829092aacb13c6627d416d4
#
_cell.length_a   1.000
_cell.length_b   1.000
_cell.length_c   1.000
_cell.angle_alpha   90.00
_cell.angle_beta   90.00
_cell.angle_gamma   90.00
#
_symmetry.space_group_name_H-M   'P 1'
#
loop_
_entity.id
_entity.type
_entity.pdbx_description
1 polymer ?
#
loop_
_entity_poly.entity_id
_entity_poly.type
_entity_poly.pdbx_seq_one_letter_code
_entity_poly.pdbx_strand_id
1 'polypeptide(L)'
;MSSLRLRFYERSLGYQHLSDSDRYLLKRPVASKKLVIIGTGTIGQEHMYVASLLGRMMVHGIYDTELESMDAAEAYSRVYSAQSLVRYSGLEAACNDPDADALIICTPNHTHFEVLEVAMQSGKPILLEKPMATTLSDAAAIVEASESYSSFIQVGLQYRYKAQYVEAFHEAKTRLSLGEIKTISISEYRPPFLDK
;
A
#
# COMPACT_ATOMS: atom_id res chain seq x y z
N MET A 1 -19.56 -4.64 23.99
CA MET A 1 -19.25 -6.09 24.04
C MET A 1 -17.74 -6.26 24.06
N SER A 2 -17.14 -6.07 25.20
CA SER A 2 -15.72 -6.32 25.40
C SER A 2 -15.59 -7.82 25.62
N SER A 3 -15.39 -8.44 24.70
CA SER A 3 -14.43 -9.38 24.23
C SER A 3 -14.02 -10.47 25.21
N LEU A 4 -14.97 -11.39 25.46
CA LEU A 4 -14.61 -12.72 25.99
C LEU A 4 -13.51 -13.37 25.11
N ARG A 5 -13.52 -13.11 23.78
CA ARG A 5 -12.51 -13.56 22.83
C ARG A 5 -11.13 -12.96 23.06
N LEU A 6 -11.02 -11.65 23.31
CA LEU A 6 -9.73 -11.02 23.59
C LEU A 6 -9.14 -11.50 24.92
N ARG A 7 -9.98 -11.67 25.95
CA ARG A 7 -9.53 -12.25 27.23
C ARG A 7 -9.12 -13.71 27.12
N PHE A 8 -9.73 -14.48 26.22
CA PHE A 8 -9.33 -15.85 25.94
C PHE A 8 -7.95 -15.90 25.28
N TYR A 9 -7.73 -15.06 24.28
CA TYR A 9 -6.42 -14.95 23.61
C TYR A 9 -5.33 -14.41 24.53
N GLU A 10 -5.63 -13.43 25.37
CA GLU A 10 -4.68 -12.89 26.36
C GLU A 10 -4.27 -13.92 27.42
N ARG A 11 -5.13 -14.87 27.71
CA ARG A 11 -4.88 -15.91 28.71
C ARG A 11 -4.45 -17.24 28.15
N SER A 12 -4.62 -17.46 26.84
CA SER A 12 -4.23 -18.72 26.23
C SER A 12 -2.73 -18.71 25.90
N LEU A 13 -2.07 -19.79 26.22
CA LEU A 13 -0.68 -20.04 25.86
C LEU A 13 -0.48 -20.10 24.34
N GLY A 14 -1.57 -20.21 23.56
CA GLY A 14 -1.57 -20.46 22.13
C GLY A 14 -0.94 -19.34 21.26
N TYR A 15 -0.90 -18.11 21.76
CA TYR A 15 -0.30 -17.03 20.98
C TYR A 15 1.12 -16.65 21.42
N GLN A 16 1.70 -17.37 22.36
CA GLN A 16 3.11 -17.17 22.75
C GLN A 16 4.09 -17.38 21.60
N HIS A 17 3.64 -18.07 20.55
CA HIS A 17 4.44 -18.29 19.33
C HIS A 17 4.37 -17.12 18.34
N LEU A 18 3.47 -16.16 18.55
CA LEU A 18 3.38 -14.99 17.71
C LEU A 18 4.45 -13.97 18.11
N SER A 19 5.22 -13.51 17.15
CA SER A 19 6.12 -12.38 17.35
C SER A 19 5.32 -11.11 17.69
N ASP A 20 5.97 -10.09 18.22
CA ASP A 20 5.28 -8.82 18.50
C ASP A 20 4.74 -8.15 17.24
N SER A 21 5.34 -8.41 16.07
CA SER A 21 4.84 -7.99 14.77
C SER A 21 3.53 -8.70 14.40
N ASP A 22 3.38 -9.96 14.77
CA ASP A 22 2.21 -10.77 14.45
C ASP A 22 1.03 -10.52 15.40
N ARG A 23 1.28 -9.82 16.50
CA ARG A 23 0.26 -9.42 17.49
C ARG A 23 -0.46 -8.12 17.13
N TYR A 24 -0.27 -7.60 15.94
CA TYR A 24 -0.84 -6.31 15.53
C TYR A 24 -2.38 -6.24 15.64
N LEU A 25 -3.07 -7.38 15.53
CA LEU A 25 -4.52 -7.47 15.75
C LEU A 25 -4.95 -7.34 17.21
N LEU A 26 -4.05 -7.61 18.14
CA LEU A 26 -4.33 -7.59 19.58
C LEU A 26 -3.87 -6.30 20.25
N LYS A 27 -2.87 -5.66 19.71
CA LYS A 27 -2.41 -4.32 20.11
C LYS A 27 -2.93 -3.32 19.10
N ARG A 28 -3.55 -2.24 19.55
CA ARG A 28 -3.78 -1.08 18.69
C ARG A 28 -2.46 -0.30 18.64
N PRO A 29 -1.69 -0.40 17.58
CA PRO A 29 -0.48 0.38 17.47
C PRO A 29 -0.85 1.86 17.43
N VAL A 30 -0.06 2.68 18.10
CA VAL A 30 -0.15 4.13 17.89
C VAL A 30 0.52 4.43 16.56
N ALA A 31 -0.22 5.05 15.65
CA ALA A 31 0.34 5.47 14.37
C ALA A 31 1.49 6.44 14.61
N SER A 32 2.69 6.05 14.19
CA SER A 32 3.91 6.85 14.36
C SER A 32 4.41 7.45 13.05
N LYS A 33 3.79 7.07 11.93
CA LYS A 33 4.19 7.49 10.59
C LYS A 33 3.01 8.09 9.84
N LYS A 34 3.30 9.12 9.05
CA LYS A 34 2.34 9.89 8.28
C LYS A 34 2.48 9.61 6.80
N LEU A 35 1.38 9.30 6.14
CA LEU A 35 1.28 9.02 4.70
C LEU A 35 0.64 10.18 3.96
N VAL A 36 1.14 10.45 2.77
CA VAL A 36 0.43 11.22 1.76
C VAL A 36 -0.01 10.31 0.63
N ILE A 37 -1.28 10.40 0.25
CA ILE A 37 -1.87 9.66 -0.86
C ILE A 37 -1.95 10.58 -2.08
N ILE A 38 -1.34 10.16 -3.17
CA ILE A 38 -1.32 10.85 -4.47
C ILE A 38 -2.18 10.04 -5.43
N GLY A 39 -3.31 10.60 -5.85
CA GLY A 39 -4.38 9.90 -6.53
C GLY A 39 -5.42 9.36 -5.54
N THR A 40 -6.60 9.99 -5.50
CA THR A 40 -7.66 9.72 -4.51
C THR A 40 -8.86 8.96 -5.10
N GLY A 41 -8.66 8.30 -6.23
CA GLY A 41 -9.63 7.38 -6.82
C GLY A 41 -9.88 6.15 -5.95
N THR A 42 -10.53 5.13 -6.51
CA THR A 42 -10.91 3.90 -5.79
C THR A 42 -9.73 3.26 -5.04
N ILE A 43 -8.56 3.15 -5.70
CA ILE A 43 -7.38 2.50 -5.09
C ILE A 43 -6.77 3.37 -3.99
N GLY A 44 -6.70 4.70 -4.19
CA GLY A 44 -6.25 5.60 -3.14
C GLY A 44 -7.11 5.52 -1.88
N GLN A 45 -8.44 5.49 -2.04
CA GLN A 45 -9.39 5.31 -0.94
C GLN A 45 -9.24 3.95 -0.26
N GLU A 46 -8.97 2.88 -1.01
CA GLU A 46 -8.67 1.56 -0.44
C GLU A 46 -7.41 1.60 0.43
N HIS A 47 -6.32 2.23 -0.04
CA HIS A 47 -5.10 2.42 0.76
C HIS A 47 -5.36 3.24 2.03
N MET A 48 -6.16 4.30 1.95
CA MET A 48 -6.54 5.09 3.12
C MET A 48 -7.26 4.23 4.16
N TYR A 49 -8.21 3.41 3.72
CA TYR A 49 -8.95 2.50 4.59
C TYR A 49 -8.04 1.42 5.21
N VAL A 50 -7.19 0.79 4.40
CA VAL A 50 -6.25 -0.23 4.88
C VAL A 50 -5.26 0.36 5.90
N ALA A 51 -4.75 1.57 5.66
CA ALA A 51 -3.87 2.27 6.61
C ALA A 51 -4.58 2.46 7.97
N SER A 52 -5.87 2.83 7.94
CA SER A 52 -6.67 2.99 9.16
C SER A 52 -6.89 1.68 9.91
N LEU A 53 -7.10 0.56 9.19
CA LEU A 53 -7.27 -0.77 9.79
C LEU A 53 -5.99 -1.26 10.46
N LEU A 54 -4.86 -1.05 9.80
CA LEU A 54 -3.54 -1.45 10.33
C LEU A 54 -3.11 -0.60 11.52
N GLY A 55 -3.51 0.68 11.56
CA GLY A 55 -3.26 1.59 12.66
C GLY A 55 -1.79 1.92 12.94
N ARG A 56 -0.87 1.48 12.09
CA ARG A 56 0.59 1.75 12.21
C ARG A 56 1.00 3.06 11.55
N MET A 57 0.24 3.47 10.56
CA MET A 57 0.44 4.70 9.80
C MET A 57 -0.89 5.46 9.75
N MET A 58 -0.81 6.76 9.69
CA MET A 58 -1.97 7.62 9.52
C MET A 58 -1.91 8.32 8.18
N VAL A 59 -3.04 8.46 7.52
CA VAL A 59 -3.13 9.30 6.33
C VAL A 59 -3.11 10.75 6.80
N HIS A 60 -2.07 11.48 6.46
CA HIS A 60 -1.87 12.87 6.82
C HIS A 60 -2.49 13.81 5.79
N GLY A 61 -2.30 13.50 4.51
CA GLY A 61 -2.78 14.36 3.45
C GLY A 61 -3.08 13.61 2.16
N ILE A 62 -3.76 14.31 1.26
CA ILE A 62 -4.22 13.80 -0.02
C ILE A 62 -3.98 14.82 -1.12
N TYR A 63 -3.68 14.33 -2.32
CA TYR A 63 -3.60 15.10 -3.54
C TYR A 63 -4.25 14.36 -4.70
N ASP A 64 -5.00 15.07 -5.49
CA ASP A 64 -5.51 14.65 -6.79
C ASP A 64 -5.65 15.88 -7.70
N THR A 65 -5.60 15.69 -9.00
CA THR A 65 -5.92 16.75 -9.97
C THR A 65 -7.40 17.10 -9.97
N GLU A 66 -8.25 16.15 -9.61
CA GLU A 66 -9.70 16.28 -9.56
C GLU A 66 -10.16 16.60 -8.13
N LEU A 67 -10.69 17.80 -7.92
CA LEU A 67 -11.19 18.23 -6.61
C LEU A 67 -12.33 17.34 -6.09
N GLU A 68 -13.21 16.90 -6.98
CA GLU A 68 -14.32 15.98 -6.64
C GLU A 68 -13.82 14.64 -6.11
N SER A 69 -12.69 14.15 -6.63
CA SER A 69 -12.04 12.91 -6.15
C SER A 69 -11.53 13.09 -4.72
N MET A 70 -10.92 14.24 -4.41
CA MET A 70 -10.48 14.56 -3.04
C MET A 70 -11.67 14.74 -2.09
N ASP A 71 -12.77 15.37 -2.54
CA ASP A 71 -13.98 15.52 -1.73
C ASP A 71 -14.58 14.16 -1.37
N ALA A 72 -14.67 13.26 -2.35
CA ALA A 72 -15.16 11.90 -2.13
C ALA A 72 -14.27 11.10 -1.17
N ALA A 73 -12.95 11.19 -1.35
CA ALA A 73 -11.98 10.51 -0.48
C ALA A 73 -12.04 11.02 0.96
N GLU A 74 -12.16 12.33 1.15
CA GLU A 74 -12.30 12.93 2.47
C GLU A 74 -13.62 12.51 3.14
N ALA A 75 -14.74 12.56 2.40
CA ALA A 75 -16.04 12.11 2.88
C ALA A 75 -15.99 10.62 3.30
N TYR A 76 -15.36 9.78 2.49
CA TYR A 76 -15.20 8.36 2.79
C TYR A 76 -14.32 8.16 4.03
N SER A 77 -13.23 8.91 4.19
CA SER A 77 -12.34 8.79 5.34
C SER A 77 -13.03 9.08 6.67
N ARG A 78 -13.99 9.99 6.69
CA ARG A 78 -14.78 10.34 7.89
C ARG A 78 -15.60 9.18 8.46
N VAL A 79 -15.86 8.14 7.66
CA VAL A 79 -16.59 6.94 8.11
C VAL A 79 -15.77 6.13 9.14
N TYR A 80 -14.45 6.15 9.03
CA TYR A 80 -13.55 5.31 9.84
C TYR A 80 -12.47 6.10 10.58
N SER A 81 -12.30 7.38 10.29
CA SER A 81 -11.30 8.25 10.92
C SER A 81 -11.91 9.60 11.26
N ALA A 82 -11.64 10.09 12.46
CA ALA A 82 -12.01 11.45 12.89
C ALA A 82 -10.94 12.49 12.52
N GLN A 83 -9.85 12.08 11.88
CA GLN A 83 -8.73 12.95 11.53
C GLN A 83 -9.07 13.79 10.31
N SER A 84 -8.77 15.07 10.35
CA SER A 84 -8.78 15.94 9.18
C SER A 84 -7.57 15.66 8.30
N LEU A 85 -7.77 15.67 7.00
CA LEU A 85 -6.71 15.48 6.01
C LEU A 85 -6.21 16.84 5.52
N VAL A 86 -4.90 16.94 5.29
CA VAL A 86 -4.33 18.05 4.54
C VAL A 86 -4.65 17.84 3.06
N ARG A 87 -5.18 18.87 2.41
CA ARG A 87 -5.44 18.87 0.96
C ARG A 87 -4.37 19.71 0.27
N TYR A 88 -3.59 19.10 -0.58
CA TYR A 88 -2.56 19.81 -1.31
C TYR A 88 -3.11 20.36 -2.62
N SER A 89 -2.65 21.58 -2.98
CA SER A 89 -3.02 22.24 -4.24
C SER A 89 -2.10 21.88 -5.41
N GLY A 90 -1.02 21.13 -5.15
CA GLY A 90 -0.05 20.72 -6.16
C GLY A 90 0.72 19.49 -5.74
N LEU A 91 1.20 18.75 -6.75
CA LEU A 91 1.96 17.52 -6.57
C LEU A 91 3.24 17.72 -5.78
N GLU A 92 4.00 18.75 -6.11
CA GLU A 92 5.27 19.10 -5.43
C GLU A 92 5.03 19.40 -3.94
N ALA A 93 3.95 20.13 -3.64
CA ALA A 93 3.60 20.44 -2.26
C ALA A 93 3.24 19.17 -1.48
N ALA A 94 2.52 18.22 -2.09
CA ALA A 94 2.17 16.94 -1.51
C ALA A 94 3.42 16.07 -1.26
N CYS A 95 4.32 16.01 -2.23
CA CYS A 95 5.54 15.21 -2.14
C CYS A 95 6.53 15.74 -1.10
N ASN A 96 6.67 17.06 -1.00
CA ASN A 96 7.70 17.69 -0.19
C ASN A 96 7.22 18.12 1.21
N ASP A 97 6.00 17.76 1.61
CA ASP A 97 5.52 18.08 2.96
C ASP A 97 6.47 17.48 4.02
N PRO A 98 7.11 18.32 4.86
CA PRO A 98 8.04 17.83 5.88
C PRO A 98 7.39 16.96 6.96
N ASP A 99 6.07 17.07 7.12
CA ASP A 99 5.30 16.27 8.05
C ASP A 99 4.95 14.87 7.53
N ALA A 100 5.19 14.60 6.25
CA ALA A 100 4.94 13.29 5.64
C ALA A 100 6.20 12.39 5.70
N ASP A 101 6.02 11.17 6.16
CA ASP A 101 7.09 10.15 6.24
C ASP A 101 7.18 9.28 4.98
N ALA A 102 6.11 9.11 4.23
CA ALA A 102 6.07 8.28 3.03
C ALA A 102 4.94 8.69 2.09
N LEU A 103 5.07 8.30 0.82
CA LEU A 103 4.13 8.58 -0.26
C LEU A 103 3.53 7.29 -0.79
N ILE A 104 2.23 7.35 -1.16
CA ILE A 104 1.57 6.28 -1.93
C ILE A 104 1.04 6.89 -3.22
N ILE A 105 1.46 6.38 -4.37
CA ILE A 105 1.05 6.83 -5.69
C ILE A 105 0.03 5.86 -6.25
N CYS A 106 -1.21 6.36 -6.44
CA CYS A 106 -2.37 5.63 -6.93
C CYS A 106 -3.06 6.37 -8.08
N THR A 107 -2.31 7.15 -8.82
CA THR A 107 -2.78 7.90 -9.99
C THR A 107 -3.10 6.96 -11.16
N PRO A 108 -3.72 7.42 -12.26
CA PRO A 108 -3.88 6.61 -13.46
C PRO A 108 -2.54 6.05 -13.96
N ASN A 109 -2.54 4.80 -14.42
CA ASN A 109 -1.34 4.04 -14.76
C ASN A 109 -0.37 4.78 -15.69
N HIS A 110 -0.89 5.56 -16.64
CA HIS A 110 -0.09 6.29 -17.63
C HIS A 110 0.64 7.50 -17.06
N THR A 111 0.28 7.97 -15.86
CA THR A 111 0.91 9.10 -15.18
C THR A 111 1.96 8.67 -14.14
N HIS A 112 2.12 7.36 -13.91
CA HIS A 112 2.98 6.85 -12.86
C HIS A 112 4.42 7.35 -12.97
N PHE A 113 4.98 7.35 -14.19
CA PHE A 113 6.37 7.75 -14.41
C PHE A 113 6.57 9.24 -14.05
N GLU A 114 5.75 10.12 -14.61
CA GLU A 114 5.84 11.57 -14.38
C GLU A 114 5.63 11.94 -12.91
N VAL A 115 4.63 11.32 -12.26
CA VAL A 115 4.35 11.53 -10.83
C VAL A 115 5.49 11.02 -9.96
N LEU A 116 6.07 9.88 -10.33
CA LEU A 116 7.17 9.27 -9.59
C LEU A 116 8.44 10.13 -9.67
N GLU A 117 8.75 10.71 -10.84
CA GLU A 117 9.91 11.62 -10.99
C GLU A 117 9.84 12.80 -10.00
N VAL A 118 8.66 13.39 -9.84
CA VAL A 118 8.45 14.46 -8.85
C VAL A 118 8.57 13.92 -7.43
N ALA A 119 7.94 12.78 -7.15
CA ALA A 119 7.93 12.19 -5.81
C ALA A 119 9.33 11.78 -5.33
N MET A 120 10.19 11.32 -6.23
CA MET A 120 11.58 10.94 -5.91
C MET A 120 12.42 12.13 -5.43
N GLN A 121 12.09 13.35 -5.81
CA GLN A 121 12.81 14.55 -5.32
C GLN A 121 12.67 14.73 -3.81
N SER A 122 11.62 14.15 -3.21
CA SER A 122 11.39 14.24 -1.76
C SER A 122 12.32 13.36 -0.91
N GLY A 123 12.96 12.36 -1.49
CA GLY A 123 13.80 11.37 -0.77
C GLY A 123 13.01 10.45 0.17
N LYS A 124 11.68 10.42 0.11
CA LYS A 124 10.82 9.62 0.99
C LYS A 124 10.60 8.21 0.45
N PRO A 125 10.32 7.21 1.31
CA PRO A 125 9.79 5.92 0.86
C PRO A 125 8.54 6.09 0.01
N ILE A 126 8.46 5.38 -1.11
CA ILE A 126 7.34 5.46 -2.06
C ILE A 126 6.74 4.07 -2.28
N LEU A 127 5.42 3.94 -2.10
CA LEU A 127 4.65 2.83 -2.64
C LEU A 127 4.02 3.28 -3.95
N LEU A 128 4.40 2.65 -5.06
CA LEU A 128 3.85 2.90 -6.38
C LEU A 128 2.90 1.77 -6.77
N GLU A 129 1.65 2.11 -7.08
CA GLU A 129 0.69 1.11 -7.54
C GLU A 129 1.10 0.45 -8.86
N LYS A 130 0.58 -0.76 -9.03
CA LYS A 130 0.80 -1.54 -10.26
C LYS A 130 -0.19 -1.10 -11.39
N PRO A 131 0.21 -1.25 -12.65
CA PRO A 131 1.54 -1.58 -13.12
C PRO A 131 2.51 -0.43 -12.87
N MET A 132 3.80 -0.73 -12.72
CA MET A 132 4.83 0.27 -12.46
C MET A 132 4.85 1.38 -13.53
N ALA A 133 4.65 1.00 -14.78
CA ALA A 133 4.53 1.90 -15.92
C ALA A 133 3.67 1.24 -17.02
N THR A 134 3.28 2.01 -18.02
CA THR A 134 2.51 1.53 -19.18
C THR A 134 3.38 1.25 -20.41
N THR A 135 4.63 1.69 -20.39
CA THR A 135 5.60 1.43 -21.47
C THR A 135 6.86 0.76 -20.91
N LEU A 136 7.57 0.02 -21.75
CA LEU A 136 8.84 -0.60 -21.37
C LEU A 136 9.94 0.44 -21.14
N SER A 137 9.93 1.53 -21.90
CA SER A 137 10.88 2.64 -21.73
C SER A 137 10.76 3.27 -20.35
N ASP A 138 9.54 3.60 -19.92
CA ASP A 138 9.30 4.22 -18.61
C ASP A 138 9.64 3.24 -17.48
N ALA A 139 9.30 1.96 -17.65
CA ALA A 139 9.67 0.93 -16.69
C ALA A 139 11.20 0.82 -16.53
N ALA A 140 11.96 0.85 -17.63
CA ALA A 140 13.41 0.84 -17.60
C ALA A 140 13.98 2.10 -16.94
N ALA A 141 13.43 3.27 -17.27
CA ALA A 141 13.82 4.54 -16.65
C ALA A 141 13.56 4.56 -15.12
N ILE A 142 12.43 4.01 -14.68
CA ILE A 142 12.14 3.88 -13.25
C ILE A 142 13.17 2.99 -12.55
N VAL A 143 13.53 1.85 -13.15
CA VAL A 143 14.54 0.96 -12.59
C VAL A 143 15.88 1.66 -12.46
N GLU A 144 16.35 2.30 -13.53
CA GLU A 144 17.60 3.06 -13.55
C GLU A 144 17.62 4.17 -12.49
N ALA A 145 16.54 4.97 -12.42
CA ALA A 145 16.42 6.03 -11.43
C ALA A 145 16.41 5.49 -9.99
N SER A 146 15.82 4.32 -9.77
CA SER A 146 15.72 3.71 -8.44
C SER A 146 17.08 3.27 -7.87
N GLU A 147 18.08 2.99 -8.73
CA GLU A 147 19.41 2.58 -8.29
C GLU A 147 20.16 3.68 -7.55
N SER A 148 19.90 4.93 -7.91
CA SER A 148 20.51 6.11 -7.27
C SER A 148 19.60 6.81 -6.26
N TYR A 149 18.38 6.30 -6.08
CA TYR A 149 17.41 6.91 -5.17
C TYR A 149 17.84 6.77 -3.70
N SER A 150 17.78 7.87 -2.95
CA SER A 150 18.22 7.91 -1.54
C SER A 150 17.34 7.12 -0.56
N SER A 151 16.20 6.64 -1.01
CA SER A 151 15.24 5.84 -0.24
C SER A 151 14.87 4.57 -1.02
N PHE A 152 13.63 4.09 -0.93
CA PHE A 152 13.18 2.95 -1.71
C PHE A 152 11.84 3.20 -2.39
N ILE A 153 11.63 2.49 -3.50
CA ILE A 153 10.36 2.44 -4.21
C ILE A 153 9.87 0.98 -4.14
N GLN A 154 8.68 0.80 -3.59
CA GLN A 154 8.00 -0.49 -3.57
C GLN A 154 6.86 -0.49 -4.56
N VAL A 155 6.88 -1.39 -5.55
CA VAL A 155 5.74 -1.57 -6.44
C VAL A 155 4.66 -2.41 -5.76
N GLY A 156 3.40 -1.99 -5.87
CA GLY A 156 2.21 -2.57 -5.24
C GLY A 156 1.81 -3.94 -5.80
N LEU A 157 2.73 -4.89 -5.88
CA LEU A 157 2.49 -6.26 -6.33
C LEU A 157 1.92 -7.11 -5.18
N GLN A 158 0.74 -6.74 -4.70
CA GLN A 158 0.11 -7.30 -3.49
C GLN A 158 -0.07 -8.82 -3.52
N TYR A 159 -0.16 -9.44 -4.70
CA TYR A 159 -0.31 -10.90 -4.81
C TYR A 159 0.93 -11.65 -4.31
N ARG A 160 2.10 -11.03 -4.30
CA ARG A 160 3.32 -11.61 -3.73
C ARG A 160 3.18 -11.92 -2.23
N TYR A 161 2.24 -11.27 -1.55
CA TYR A 161 2.02 -11.41 -0.10
C TYR A 161 0.78 -12.23 0.24
N LYS A 162 0.02 -12.72 -0.76
CA LYS A 162 -1.10 -13.63 -0.50
C LYS A 162 -0.57 -15.00 -0.08
N ALA A 163 -1.14 -15.56 0.99
CA ALA A 163 -0.66 -16.80 1.62
C ALA A 163 -0.46 -17.94 0.62
N GLN A 164 -1.39 -18.14 -0.32
CA GLN A 164 -1.30 -19.19 -1.31
C GLN A 164 -0.09 -19.05 -2.25
N TYR A 165 0.28 -17.82 -2.63
CA TYR A 165 1.46 -17.59 -3.48
C TYR A 165 2.75 -17.68 -2.67
N VAL A 166 2.74 -17.16 -1.45
CA VAL A 166 3.89 -17.27 -0.54
C VAL A 166 4.20 -18.73 -0.26
N GLU A 167 3.20 -19.55 0.05
CA GLU A 167 3.39 -20.98 0.34
C GLU A 167 3.84 -21.74 -0.91
N ALA A 168 3.21 -21.52 -2.06
CA ALA A 168 3.63 -22.14 -3.32
C ALA A 168 5.09 -21.82 -3.68
N PHE A 169 5.49 -20.55 -3.51
CA PHE A 169 6.87 -20.14 -3.73
C PHE A 169 7.83 -20.82 -2.74
N HIS A 170 7.43 -20.91 -1.48
CA HIS A 170 8.23 -21.54 -0.42
C HIS A 170 8.44 -23.03 -0.67
N GLU A 171 7.38 -23.75 -1.08
CA GLU A 171 7.49 -25.16 -1.47
C GLU A 171 8.40 -25.36 -2.68
N ALA A 172 8.27 -24.48 -3.68
CA ALA A 172 9.03 -24.58 -4.91
C ALA A 172 10.52 -24.24 -4.77
N LYS A 173 10.84 -23.19 -4.00
CA LYS A 173 12.16 -22.58 -3.99
C LYS A 173 12.97 -22.80 -2.71
N THR A 174 12.31 -22.95 -1.58
CA THR A 174 12.97 -23.06 -0.28
C THR A 174 12.99 -24.49 0.20
N ARG A 175 11.85 -25.15 0.25
CA ARG A 175 11.75 -26.55 0.69
C ARG A 175 12.14 -27.53 -0.41
N LEU A 176 12.06 -27.11 -1.68
CA LEU A 176 12.31 -27.95 -2.86
C LEU A 176 11.48 -29.25 -2.89
N SER A 177 10.33 -29.24 -2.21
CA SER A 177 9.47 -30.41 -2.05
C SER A 177 8.81 -30.87 -3.34
N LEU A 178 8.74 -29.96 -4.34
CA LEU A 178 8.15 -30.24 -5.65
C LEU A 178 9.17 -30.82 -6.66
N GLY A 179 10.45 -30.92 -6.26
CA GLY A 179 11.51 -31.34 -7.17
C GLY A 179 11.72 -30.34 -8.33
N GLU A 180 12.10 -30.84 -9.49
CA GLU A 180 12.27 -30.03 -10.70
C GLU A 180 10.92 -29.63 -11.29
N ILE A 181 10.61 -28.32 -11.28
CA ILE A 181 9.36 -27.80 -11.83
C ILE A 181 9.47 -27.72 -13.34
N LYS A 182 8.64 -28.52 -14.03
CA LYS A 182 8.61 -28.56 -15.51
C LYS A 182 7.47 -27.75 -16.10
N THR A 183 6.38 -27.61 -15.36
CA THR A 183 5.18 -26.89 -15.84
C THR A 183 4.52 -26.17 -14.68
N ILE A 184 4.09 -24.94 -14.94
CA ILE A 184 3.24 -24.14 -14.05
C ILE A 184 1.99 -23.74 -14.83
N SER A 185 0.81 -24.05 -14.27
CA SER A 185 -0.48 -23.60 -14.81
C SER A 185 -1.18 -22.73 -13.78
N ILE A 186 -1.57 -21.54 -14.17
CA ILE A 186 -2.28 -20.58 -13.32
C ILE A 186 -3.57 -20.19 -14.03
N SER A 187 -4.70 -20.35 -13.32
CA SER A 187 -6.00 -19.92 -13.82
C SER A 187 -6.62 -18.93 -12.83
N GLU A 188 -7.06 -17.79 -13.32
CA GLU A 188 -7.74 -16.78 -12.52
C GLU A 188 -9.14 -16.54 -13.11
N TYR A 189 -10.16 -16.71 -12.28
CA TYR A 189 -11.55 -16.43 -12.62
C TYR A 189 -11.97 -15.16 -11.91
N ARG A 190 -12.33 -14.15 -12.70
CA ARG A 190 -12.84 -12.89 -12.18
C ARG A 190 -14.25 -12.65 -12.71
N PRO A 191 -15.15 -12.05 -11.90
CA PRO A 191 -16.39 -11.54 -12.47
C PRO A 191 -16.06 -10.48 -13.51
N PRO A 192 -16.89 -10.29 -14.54
CA PRO A 192 -16.73 -9.18 -15.48
C PRO A 192 -16.62 -7.87 -14.72
N PHE A 193 -15.72 -6.99 -15.14
CA PHE A 193 -15.74 -5.61 -14.67
C PHE A 193 -17.08 -5.03 -15.14
N LEU A 194 -17.84 -4.51 -14.18
CA LEU A 194 -19.04 -3.77 -14.54
C LEU A 194 -18.60 -2.57 -15.38
N ASP A 195 -19.26 -2.38 -16.51
CA ASP A 195 -19.08 -1.18 -17.30
C ASP A 195 -19.40 0.01 -16.41
N LYS A 196 -18.40 0.90 -16.27
CA LYS A 196 -18.53 2.12 -15.51
C LYS A 196 -19.07 3.22 -16.40
#